data_55e7f1ec7ef3561f802e199fb2bbc0a2
#
_entry.id   55e7f1ec7ef3561f802e199fb2bbc0a2
#
_cell.length_a   1.000
_cell.length_b   1.000
_cell.length_c   1.000
_cell.angle_alpha   90.00
_cell.angle_beta   90.00
_cell.angle_gamma   90.00
#
_symmetry.space_group_name_H-M   'P 1'
#
loop_
_entity.id
_entity.type
_entity.pdbx_description
1 polymer ?
#
loop_
_entity_poly.entity_id
_entity_poly.type
_entity_poly.pdbx_seq_one_letter_code
_entity_poly.pdbx_strand_id
1 'polypeptide(L)'
;MSKGFIFHPWEYIAEELEARWRSQKYFAEIIKKTPQEVSYIISWKRDINADWAYRLSAAFWTSAQVWMNLQAKYDLAKLEEQDEERKLFDVIKFTVNNQTVTA
;
A
#
# COMPACT_ATOMS: atom_id res chain seq x y z
N MET A 1 2.83 -20.29 -0.49
CA MET A 1 2.85 -20.02 -0.09
C MET A 1 2.61 -19.21 0.14
N SER A 2 2.45 -18.94 0.30
CA SER A 2 2.23 -18.39 0.69
C SER A 2 1.82 -17.31 1.00
N LYS A 3 1.09 -17.09 1.44
CA LYS A 3 0.60 -16.12 2.02
C LYS A 3 1.43 -15.70 3.07
N GLY A 4 2.51 -15.99 3.21
CA GLY A 4 3.29 -15.77 4.36
C GLY A 4 3.47 -14.32 4.67
N PHE A 5 3.83 -13.51 3.75
CA PHE A 5 4.15 -12.15 4.06
C PHE A 5 3.28 -11.16 3.37
N ILE A 6 2.74 -10.22 4.12
CA ILE A 6 2.01 -9.11 3.58
C ILE A 6 2.72 -7.88 4.10
N PHE A 7 3.46 -7.21 3.23
CA PHE A 7 4.20 -6.04 3.63
C PHE A 7 3.47 -4.79 3.21
N HIS A 8 3.15 -3.94 4.16
CA HIS A 8 2.66 -2.60 3.82
C HIS A 8 3.86 -1.76 3.39
N PRO A 9 3.69 -0.87 2.42
CA PRO A 9 4.81 -0.03 1.98
C PRO A 9 5.49 0.74 3.09
N TRP A 10 4.80 1.01 4.21
CA TRP A 10 5.40 1.71 5.32
C TRP A 10 6.65 1.00 5.85
N GLU A 11 6.73 -0.31 5.67
CA GLU A 11 7.89 -1.04 6.18
C GLU A 11 9.16 -0.63 5.45
N TYR A 12 9.04 -0.35 4.16
CA TYR A 12 10.17 0.14 3.40
C TYR A 12 10.55 1.53 3.85
N ILE A 13 9.53 2.35 4.16
CA ILE A 13 9.77 3.70 4.63
C ILE A 13 10.51 3.67 5.97
N ALA A 14 10.05 2.80 6.87
CA ALA A 14 10.67 2.71 8.19
C ALA A 14 12.14 2.32 8.09
N GLU A 15 12.45 1.36 7.23
CA GLU A 15 13.83 0.94 7.04
C GLU A 15 14.70 2.07 6.48
N GLU A 16 14.16 2.79 5.50
CA GLU A 16 14.90 3.89 4.89
C GLU A 16 15.11 5.03 5.87
N LEU A 17 14.11 5.28 6.72
CA LEU A 17 14.26 6.32 7.72
C LEU A 17 15.40 6.00 8.67
N GLU A 18 15.47 4.75 9.09
CA GLU A 18 16.52 4.34 10.01
C GLU A 18 17.88 4.45 9.35
N ALA A 19 17.95 4.10 8.08
CA ALA A 19 19.21 4.09 7.37
C ALA A 19 19.68 5.47 6.94
N ARG A 20 18.75 6.35 6.57
CA ARG A 20 19.13 7.61 5.96
C ARG A 20 18.74 8.86 6.74
N TRP A 21 17.52 8.87 7.28
CA TRP A 21 16.96 10.11 7.80
C TRP A 21 16.96 10.21 9.30
N ARG A 22 16.97 9.08 9.97
CA ARG A 22 17.09 8.99 11.42
C ARG A 22 15.90 9.47 12.23
N SER A 23 15.12 10.44 11.79
CA SER A 23 13.95 10.85 12.54
C SER A 23 12.80 11.11 11.62
N GLN A 24 11.60 10.81 12.12
CA GLN A 24 10.40 11.07 11.35
C GLN A 24 10.15 12.56 11.17
N LYS A 25 10.57 13.35 12.15
CA LYS A 25 10.37 14.78 12.08
C LYS A 25 11.18 15.38 10.93
N TYR A 26 12.43 15.00 10.83
CA TYR A 26 13.30 15.51 9.77
C TYR A 26 12.79 15.07 8.41
N PHE A 27 12.40 13.81 8.32
CA PHE A 27 11.85 13.29 7.06
C PHE A 27 10.59 14.04 6.66
N ALA A 28 9.72 14.30 7.63
CA ALA A 28 8.48 15.03 7.36
C ALA A 28 8.78 16.41 6.78
N GLU A 29 9.78 17.08 7.32
CA GLU A 29 10.17 18.40 6.79
C GLU A 29 10.62 18.29 5.34
N ILE A 30 11.39 17.27 5.04
CA ILE A 30 11.91 17.09 3.69
C ILE A 30 10.79 16.90 2.68
N ILE A 31 9.81 16.08 3.00
CA ILE A 31 8.74 15.77 2.05
C ILE A 31 7.54 16.70 2.20
N LYS A 32 7.65 17.70 3.07
CA LYS A 32 6.61 18.71 3.27
C LYS A 32 5.32 18.12 3.78
N LYS A 33 5.45 17.26 4.77
CA LYS A 33 4.33 16.70 5.50
C LYS A 33 4.55 16.95 6.98
N THR A 34 3.54 16.71 7.80
CA THR A 34 3.70 16.86 9.23
C THR A 34 4.27 15.56 9.82
N PRO A 35 4.94 15.66 10.96
CA PRO A 35 5.41 14.44 11.64
C PRO A 35 4.28 13.47 11.96
N GLN A 36 3.08 14.00 12.25
CA GLN A 36 1.95 13.13 12.52
C GLN A 36 1.52 12.35 11.30
N GLU A 37 1.54 12.99 10.13
CA GLU A 37 1.18 12.30 8.90
C GLU A 37 2.18 11.18 8.59
N VAL A 38 3.46 11.44 8.82
CA VAL A 38 4.48 10.41 8.64
C VAL A 38 4.25 9.27 9.62
N SER A 39 3.94 9.61 10.86
CA SER A 39 3.65 8.60 11.87
C SER A 39 2.46 7.74 11.48
N TYR A 40 1.43 8.34 10.90
CA TYR A 40 0.26 7.59 10.48
C TYR A 40 0.58 6.59 9.38
N ILE A 41 1.42 6.98 8.43
CA ILE A 41 1.83 6.06 7.37
C ILE A 41 2.60 4.89 7.97
N ILE A 42 3.53 5.19 8.86
CA ILE A 42 4.40 4.17 9.45
C ILE A 42 3.62 3.23 10.36
N SER A 43 2.58 3.74 11.00
CA SER A 43 1.84 2.93 11.96
C SER A 43 0.61 2.26 11.36
N TRP A 44 0.56 2.17 10.05
CA TRP A 44 -0.52 1.44 9.35
C TRP A 44 -1.88 2.15 9.40
N LYS A 45 -1.88 3.43 9.71
CA LYS A 45 -3.15 4.14 9.82
C LYS A 45 -3.53 4.86 8.56
N ARG A 46 -2.67 4.84 7.56
CA ARG A 46 -2.95 5.51 6.30
C ARG A 46 -2.27 4.80 5.18
N ASP A 47 -3.00 4.63 4.07
CA ASP A 47 -2.44 4.02 2.89
C ASP A 47 -1.74 5.07 2.04
N ILE A 48 -0.89 4.60 1.13
CA ILE A 48 -0.17 5.47 0.23
C ILE A 48 -1.05 5.80 -0.95
N ASN A 49 -1.29 7.09 -1.16
CA ASN A 49 -2.00 7.56 -2.34
C ASN A 49 -1.00 8.18 -3.31
N ALA A 50 -1.52 8.76 -4.39
CA ALA A 50 -0.65 9.32 -5.42
C ALA A 50 0.24 10.43 -4.89
N ASP A 51 -0.31 11.30 -4.05
CA ASP A 51 0.47 12.38 -3.47
C ASP A 51 1.64 11.83 -2.66
N TRP A 52 1.37 10.84 -1.81
CA TRP A 52 2.42 10.22 -1.03
C TRP A 52 3.43 9.52 -1.93
N ALA A 53 2.94 8.85 -2.98
CA ALA A 53 3.83 8.13 -3.88
C ALA A 53 4.82 9.08 -4.55
N TYR A 54 4.36 10.25 -4.96
CA TYR A 54 5.27 11.23 -5.58
C TYR A 54 6.26 11.79 -4.58
N ARG A 55 5.83 12.07 -3.36
CA ARG A 55 6.75 12.58 -2.35
C ARG A 55 7.81 11.53 -2.00
N LEU A 56 7.39 10.29 -1.86
CA LEU A 56 8.32 9.21 -1.55
C LEU A 56 9.27 8.97 -2.72
N SER A 57 8.77 9.06 -3.94
CA SER A 57 9.63 8.85 -5.11
C SER A 57 10.72 9.92 -5.16
N ALA A 58 10.37 11.15 -4.81
CA ALA A 58 11.35 12.22 -4.80
C ALA A 58 12.39 12.01 -3.68
N ALA A 59 11.93 11.54 -2.53
CA ALA A 59 12.83 11.37 -1.38
C ALA A 59 13.77 10.19 -1.56
N PHE A 60 13.29 9.12 -2.19
CA PHE A 60 14.07 7.89 -2.27
C PHE A 60 14.56 7.56 -3.67
N TRP A 61 14.40 8.46 -4.62
CA TRP A 61 14.89 8.25 -5.98
C TRP A 61 14.29 7.03 -6.64
N THR A 62 13.01 6.85 -6.43
CA THR A 62 12.28 5.75 -7.07
C THR A 62 11.17 6.36 -7.91
N SER A 63 10.40 5.52 -8.58
CA SER A 63 9.26 6.03 -9.31
C SER A 63 8.03 6.03 -8.39
N ALA A 64 7.09 6.93 -8.67
CA ALA A 64 5.85 6.93 -7.91
C ALA A 64 5.08 5.65 -8.13
N GLN A 65 5.20 5.08 -9.34
CA GLN A 65 4.48 3.85 -9.66
C GLN A 65 4.89 2.69 -8.76
N VAL A 66 6.17 2.64 -8.39
CA VAL A 66 6.66 1.60 -7.50
C VAL A 66 5.89 1.62 -6.18
N TRP A 67 5.70 2.81 -5.61
CA TRP A 67 5.00 2.93 -4.35
C TRP A 67 3.53 2.55 -4.47
N MET A 68 2.89 2.96 -5.57
CA MET A 68 1.51 2.58 -5.80
C MET A 68 1.37 1.08 -6.02
N ASN A 69 2.34 0.48 -6.71
CA ASN A 69 2.31 -0.97 -6.91
C ASN A 69 2.46 -1.72 -5.59
N LEU A 70 3.32 -1.24 -4.71
CA LEU A 70 3.48 -1.86 -3.40
C LEU A 70 2.20 -1.78 -2.58
N GLN A 71 1.54 -0.62 -2.62
CA GLN A 71 0.28 -0.46 -1.91
C GLN A 71 -0.79 -1.39 -2.49
N ALA A 72 -0.88 -1.46 -3.81
CA ALA A 72 -1.87 -2.31 -4.46
C ALA A 72 -1.64 -3.78 -4.11
N LYS A 73 -0.39 -4.19 -4.10
CA LYS A 73 -0.05 -5.56 -3.77
C LYS A 73 -0.45 -5.89 -2.33
N TYR A 74 -0.20 -4.95 -1.43
CA TYR A 74 -0.60 -5.13 -0.04
C TYR A 74 -2.12 -5.25 0.07
N ASP A 75 -2.84 -4.35 -0.60
CA ASP A 75 -4.30 -4.34 -0.53
C ASP A 75 -4.89 -5.64 -1.06
N LEU A 76 -4.35 -6.12 -2.17
CA LEU A 76 -4.83 -7.38 -2.76
C LEU A 76 -4.56 -8.55 -1.84
N ALA A 77 -3.38 -8.59 -1.25
CA ALA A 77 -3.03 -9.69 -0.36
C ALA A 77 -3.92 -9.70 0.88
N LYS A 78 -4.21 -8.52 1.41
CA LYS A 78 -5.09 -8.43 2.57
C LYS A 78 -6.47 -8.95 2.25
N LEU A 79 -6.99 -8.58 1.10
CA LEU A 79 -8.32 -9.02 0.72
C LEU A 79 -8.37 -10.52 0.48
N GLU A 80 -7.30 -11.05 -0.09
CA GLU A 80 -7.24 -12.48 -0.37
C GLU A 80 -7.22 -13.33 0.90
N GLU A 81 -6.83 -12.72 2.02
CA GLU A 81 -6.86 -13.45 3.27
C GLU A 81 -8.25 -13.51 3.88
N GLN A 82 -9.17 -12.73 3.35
CA GLN A 82 -10.52 -12.67 3.93
C GLN A 82 -11.43 -13.63 3.21
N ASP A 83 -11.71 -14.76 3.83
CA ASP A 83 -12.50 -15.81 3.20
C ASP A 83 -13.88 -15.34 2.76
N GLU A 84 -14.49 -14.46 3.55
CA GLU A 84 -15.82 -13.97 3.20
C GLU A 84 -15.82 -13.21 1.90
N GLU A 85 -14.84 -12.32 1.73
CA GLU A 85 -14.74 -11.55 0.50
C GLU A 85 -14.39 -12.43 -0.68
N ARG A 86 -13.54 -13.42 -0.46
CA ARG A 86 -13.18 -14.34 -1.54
C ARG A 86 -14.41 -15.08 -2.04
N LYS A 87 -15.25 -15.52 -1.12
CA LYS A 87 -16.47 -16.22 -1.50
C LYS A 87 -17.40 -15.31 -2.29
N LEU A 88 -17.49 -14.06 -1.88
CA LEU A 88 -18.31 -13.11 -2.61
C LEU A 88 -17.82 -12.93 -4.05
N PHE A 89 -16.50 -12.80 -4.22
CA PHE A 89 -15.95 -12.62 -5.54
C PHE A 89 -16.18 -13.83 -6.43
N ASP A 90 -16.09 -15.03 -5.84
CA ASP A 90 -16.40 -16.25 -6.57
C ASP A 90 -17.85 -16.28 -7.02
N VAL A 91 -18.75 -15.83 -6.16
CA VAL A 91 -20.17 -15.76 -6.52
C VAL A 91 -20.36 -14.77 -7.67
N ILE A 92 -19.69 -13.64 -7.63
CA ILE A 92 -19.79 -12.67 -8.71
C ILE A 92 -19.33 -13.27 -10.03
N LYS A 93 -18.20 -13.96 -10.01
CA LYS A 93 -17.69 -14.62 -11.23
C LYS A 93 -18.68 -15.63 -11.78
N PHE A 94 -19.24 -16.43 -10.88
CA PHE A 94 -20.21 -17.46 -11.27
C PHE A 94 -21.42 -16.80 -11.91
N THR A 95 -21.93 -15.74 -11.29
CA THR A 95 -23.11 -15.07 -11.77
C THR A 95 -22.88 -14.47 -13.17
N VAL A 96 -21.75 -13.82 -13.36
CA VAL A 96 -21.43 -13.22 -14.64
C VAL A 96 -21.30 -14.29 -15.73
N ASN A 97 -20.62 -15.39 -15.42
CA ASN A 97 -20.44 -16.45 -16.39
C ASN A 97 -21.78 -17.08 -16.80
N ASN A 98 -22.73 -17.10 -15.88
CA ASN A 98 -24.00 -17.73 -16.19
C ASN A 98 -25.03 -16.80 -16.79
N GLN A 99 -24.71 -15.53 -16.85
CA GLN A 99 -25.64 -14.67 -17.46
C GLN A 99 -25.31 -14.48 -18.87
N THR A 100 -24.43 -14.94 -19.17
CA THR A 100 -24.08 -15.00 -20.40
C THR A 100 -24.70 -14.33 -21.37
N VAL A 101 -24.89 -14.33 -21.66
CA VAL A 101 -25.27 -14.08 -22.60
C VAL A 101 -25.90 -13.20 -23.06
N THR A 102 -26.32 -12.93 -22.73
CA THR A 102 -27.09 -12.22 -23.05
C THR A 102 -26.62 -11.12 -23.58
N ALA A 103 -25.90 -10.93 -23.74
CA ALA A 103 -25.45 -9.90 -24.23
C ALA A 103 -26.01 -9.17 -25.08
#